data_b83fffb004bee9bb307145ac87185d5d
#
_entry.id   b83fffb004bee9bb307145ac87185d5d
#
_cell.length_a   1.000
_cell.length_b   1.000
_cell.length_c   1.000
_cell.angle_alpha   90.00
_cell.angle_beta   90.00
_cell.angle_gamma   90.00
#
_symmetry.space_group_name_H-M   'P 1'
#
loop_
_entity.id
_entity.type
_entity.pdbx_description
1 polymer ?
#
loop_
_entity_poly.entity_id
_entity_poly.type
_entity_poly.pdbx_seq_one_letter_code
_entity_poly.pdbx_strand_id
1 'polypeptide(L)'
;AMLWDTADPYHYLRWTRDGRIIFGGGDRSQPHPRSRARVLVQRTGQLMYELSVLYPVISGIQPEYAWSGPSVTTADGLPYIGTHRNYPRHLFALGFGGNGLAQGFLASRILLRHYLGEPAKGDELFGFAR
;
A
#
# COMPACT_ATOMS: atom_id res chain seq x y z
N ALA A 1 -0.27 17.89 7.73
CA ALA A 1 -1.48 17.74 6.93
C ALA A 1 -1.28 16.64 5.90
N MET A 2 -2.37 15.99 5.51
CA MET A 2 -2.44 15.00 4.44
C MET A 2 -3.53 15.46 3.46
N LEU A 3 -3.24 15.39 2.18
CA LEU A 3 -4.13 15.76 1.10
C LEU A 3 -4.25 14.58 0.14
N TRP A 4 -5.40 14.40 -0.47
CA TRP A 4 -5.62 13.46 -1.55
C TRP A 4 -6.66 14.03 -2.52
N ASP A 5 -6.62 13.61 -3.78
CA ASP A 5 -7.60 13.96 -4.78
C ASP A 5 -8.70 12.88 -4.91
N THR A 6 -9.63 13.11 -5.80
CA THR A 6 -10.72 12.18 -6.12
C THR A 6 -10.52 11.46 -7.46
N ALA A 7 -9.31 11.50 -8.01
CA ALA A 7 -8.98 10.76 -9.23
C ALA A 7 -9.02 9.24 -8.99
N ASP A 8 -9.18 8.47 -10.05
CA ASP A 8 -9.08 7.02 -10.03
C ASP A 8 -8.06 6.55 -11.08
N PRO A 9 -6.90 6.10 -10.67
CA PRO A 9 -6.37 6.00 -9.31
C PRO A 9 -6.01 7.38 -8.71
N TYR A 10 -6.27 7.54 -7.42
CA TYR A 10 -6.07 8.80 -6.70
C TYR A 10 -4.59 9.11 -6.45
N HIS A 11 -4.30 10.39 -6.15
CA HIS A 11 -3.02 10.84 -5.65
C HIS A 11 -3.12 11.24 -4.19
N TYR A 12 -2.04 11.12 -3.46
CA TYR A 12 -1.94 11.58 -2.08
C TYR A 12 -0.64 12.34 -1.84
N LEU A 13 -0.71 13.30 -0.93
CA LEU A 13 0.42 14.13 -0.53
C LEU A 13 0.39 14.31 0.98
N ARG A 14 1.55 14.23 1.61
CA ARG A 14 1.70 14.63 3.01
C ARG A 14 3.05 15.32 3.25
N TRP A 15 3.03 16.25 4.20
CA TRP A 15 4.23 16.87 4.74
C TRP A 15 4.79 16.02 5.88
N THR A 16 6.10 15.84 5.90
CA THR A 16 6.84 15.27 7.03
C THR A 16 7.14 16.37 8.05
N ARG A 17 7.60 15.97 9.23
CA ARG A 17 7.96 16.94 10.30
C ARG A 17 9.21 17.76 9.95
N ASP A 18 10.10 17.23 9.16
CA ASP A 18 11.34 17.82 8.67
C ASP A 18 11.18 18.62 7.37
N GLY A 19 9.94 18.91 6.96
CA GLY A 19 9.63 19.80 5.84
C GLY A 19 9.72 19.15 4.47
N ARG A 20 9.77 17.84 4.35
CA ARG A 20 9.74 17.12 3.06
C ARG A 20 8.30 16.85 2.64
N ILE A 21 8.11 16.68 1.33
CA ILE A 21 6.85 16.20 0.74
C ILE A 21 7.01 14.73 0.37
N ILE A 22 6.06 13.91 0.80
CA ILE A 22 5.83 12.57 0.23
C ILE A 22 4.63 12.69 -0.68
N PHE A 23 4.84 12.43 -1.96
CA PHE A 23 3.80 12.46 -2.99
C PHE A 23 3.75 11.12 -3.71
N GLY A 24 2.57 10.57 -3.88
CA GLY A 24 2.38 9.27 -4.51
C GLY A 24 0.96 9.06 -5.01
N GLY A 25 0.70 7.88 -5.55
CA GLY A 25 -0.57 7.51 -6.17
C GLY A 25 -0.46 7.31 -7.67
N GLY A 26 -1.57 7.44 -8.37
CA GLY A 26 -1.66 7.18 -9.79
C GLY A 26 -1.27 5.74 -10.16
N ASP A 27 -1.67 4.78 -9.32
CA ASP A 27 -1.29 3.37 -9.44
C ASP A 27 -1.60 2.80 -10.82
N ARG A 28 -0.78 1.87 -11.28
CA ARG A 28 -0.91 1.20 -12.58
C ARG A 28 -0.69 -0.30 -12.43
N SER A 29 -1.15 -1.05 -13.42
CA SER A 29 -0.85 -2.48 -13.52
C SER A 29 0.65 -2.72 -13.40
N GLN A 30 1.01 -3.79 -12.69
CA GLN A 30 2.40 -4.11 -12.41
C GLN A 30 3.19 -4.31 -13.72
N PRO A 31 4.29 -3.59 -13.93
CA PRO A 31 5.11 -3.75 -15.12
C PRO A 31 5.89 -5.08 -15.08
N HIS A 32 6.28 -5.55 -16.26
CA HIS A 32 7.17 -6.70 -16.37
C HIS A 32 8.46 -6.46 -15.56
N PRO A 33 9.01 -7.45 -14.85
CA PRO A 33 10.20 -7.28 -14.00
C PRO A 33 11.38 -6.56 -14.66
N ARG A 34 11.64 -6.84 -15.95
CA ARG A 34 12.74 -6.20 -16.71
C ARG A 34 12.54 -4.71 -16.99
N SER A 35 11.31 -4.21 -16.93
CA SER A 35 10.98 -2.80 -17.20
C SER A 35 10.75 -1.96 -15.95
N ARG A 36 10.79 -2.57 -14.75
CA ARG A 36 10.45 -1.87 -13.49
C ARG A 36 11.25 -0.60 -13.25
N ALA A 37 12.56 -0.64 -13.44
CA ALA A 37 13.42 0.52 -13.23
C ALA A 37 13.07 1.67 -14.19
N ARG A 38 12.87 1.36 -15.47
CA ARG A 38 12.47 2.35 -16.48
C ARG A 38 11.10 2.96 -16.16
N VAL A 39 10.13 2.12 -15.76
CA VAL A 39 8.78 2.57 -15.40
C VAL A 39 8.83 3.44 -14.15
N LEU A 40 9.64 3.10 -13.16
CA LEU A 40 9.83 3.92 -11.96
C LEU A 40 10.30 5.33 -12.33
N VAL A 41 11.33 5.45 -13.15
CA VAL A 41 11.84 6.76 -13.60
C VAL A 41 10.75 7.56 -14.33
N GLN A 42 10.05 6.92 -15.27
CA GLN A 42 8.97 7.58 -16.03
C GLN A 42 7.85 8.06 -15.10
N ARG A 43 7.42 7.23 -14.15
CA ARG A 43 6.33 7.57 -13.21
C ARG A 43 6.77 8.65 -12.23
N THR A 44 8.00 8.60 -11.76
CA THR A 44 8.56 9.67 -10.92
C THR A 44 8.51 11.01 -11.64
N GLY A 45 8.94 11.06 -12.91
CA GLY A 45 8.87 12.30 -13.72
C GLY A 45 7.43 12.80 -13.88
N GLN A 46 6.47 11.91 -14.10
CA GLN A 46 5.06 12.28 -14.20
C GLN A 46 4.51 12.84 -12.87
N LEU A 47 4.77 12.17 -11.74
CA LEU A 47 4.35 12.67 -10.42
C LEU A 47 4.99 14.04 -10.11
N MET A 48 6.26 14.23 -10.45
CA MET A 48 6.92 15.53 -10.27
C MET A 48 6.28 16.65 -11.11
N TYR A 49 5.90 16.33 -12.34
CA TYR A 49 5.15 17.28 -13.19
C TYR A 49 3.79 17.62 -12.56
N GLU A 50 3.00 16.64 -12.16
CA GLU A 50 1.69 16.84 -11.53
C GLU A 50 1.79 17.65 -10.23
N LEU A 51 2.82 17.36 -9.42
CA LEU A 51 3.11 18.12 -8.21
C LEU A 51 3.47 19.57 -8.51
N SER A 52 4.24 19.83 -9.58
CA SER A 52 4.60 21.20 -10.00
C SER A 52 3.41 21.99 -10.54
N VAL A 53 2.40 21.34 -11.06
CA VAL A 53 1.12 21.97 -11.45
C VAL A 53 0.36 22.44 -10.22
N LEU A 54 0.33 21.63 -9.16
CA LEU A 54 -0.32 21.98 -7.89
C LEU A 54 0.46 23.05 -7.11
N TYR A 55 1.78 22.98 -7.16
CA TYR A 55 2.70 23.86 -6.43
C TYR A 55 3.78 24.41 -7.37
N PRO A 56 3.47 25.43 -8.19
CA PRO A 56 4.42 25.96 -9.18
C PRO A 56 5.76 26.40 -8.60
N VAL A 57 5.78 26.81 -7.33
CA VAL A 57 7.00 27.26 -6.63
C VAL A 57 8.06 26.17 -6.45
N ILE A 58 7.68 24.90 -6.58
CA ILE A 58 8.60 23.77 -6.50
C ILE A 58 8.95 23.17 -7.87
N SER A 59 8.59 23.86 -8.94
CA SER A 59 8.95 23.44 -10.30
C SER A 59 10.47 23.33 -10.45
N GLY A 60 10.93 22.22 -11.04
CA GLY A 60 12.37 21.96 -11.22
C GLY A 60 13.08 21.30 -10.04
N ILE A 61 12.43 21.13 -8.90
CA ILE A 61 12.98 20.35 -7.78
C ILE A 61 13.07 18.87 -8.18
N GLN A 62 14.20 18.24 -7.86
CA GLN A 62 14.39 16.81 -8.07
C GLN A 62 13.96 16.01 -6.84
N PRO A 63 13.37 14.83 -7.01
CA PRO A 63 13.02 13.97 -5.89
C PRO A 63 14.30 13.44 -5.22
N GLU A 64 14.34 13.49 -3.90
CA GLU A 64 15.44 12.91 -3.12
C GLU A 64 15.38 11.37 -3.14
N TYR A 65 14.18 10.82 -3.08
CA TYR A 65 13.93 9.39 -3.15
C TYR A 65 12.74 9.07 -4.04
N ALA A 66 12.81 7.95 -4.74
CA ALA A 66 11.69 7.39 -5.49
C ALA A 66 11.65 5.89 -5.31
N TRP A 67 10.46 5.34 -5.09
CA TRP A 67 10.26 3.90 -4.95
C TRP A 67 8.89 3.48 -5.49
N SER A 68 8.75 2.21 -5.75
CA SER A 68 7.47 1.57 -6.06
C SER A 68 7.42 0.19 -5.46
N GLY A 69 6.23 -0.30 -5.19
CA GLY A 69 5.99 -1.64 -4.68
C GLY A 69 4.70 -2.22 -5.27
N PRO A 70 4.59 -3.55 -5.37
CA PRO A 70 3.33 -4.17 -5.74
C PRO A 70 2.32 -3.99 -4.61
N SER A 71 1.11 -3.57 -4.97
CA SER A 71 -0.07 -3.63 -4.11
C SER A 71 -0.92 -4.81 -4.55
N VAL A 72 -1.39 -5.61 -3.61
CA VAL A 72 -2.26 -6.77 -3.87
C VAL A 72 -3.57 -6.55 -3.13
N THR A 73 -4.67 -6.60 -3.88
CA THR A 73 -6.03 -6.56 -3.36
C THR A 73 -6.69 -7.92 -3.51
N THR A 74 -7.62 -8.23 -2.63
CA THR A 74 -8.51 -9.39 -2.71
C THR A 74 -9.80 -8.98 -3.42
N ALA A 75 -10.57 -9.92 -3.89
CA ALA A 75 -11.83 -9.66 -4.61
C ALA A 75 -12.89 -8.96 -3.74
N ASP A 76 -12.89 -9.23 -2.43
CA ASP A 76 -13.81 -8.66 -1.45
C ASP A 76 -13.24 -7.48 -0.65
N GLY A 77 -11.98 -7.08 -0.93
CA GLY A 77 -11.29 -5.99 -0.24
C GLY A 77 -10.80 -6.32 1.18
N LEU A 78 -11.06 -7.53 1.70
CA LEU A 78 -10.59 -7.95 3.02
C LEU A 78 -9.27 -8.75 2.91
N PRO A 79 -8.28 -8.51 3.76
CA PRO A 79 -7.05 -9.30 3.76
C PRO A 79 -7.29 -10.75 4.16
N TYR A 80 -6.44 -11.66 3.72
CA TYR A 80 -6.37 -13.03 4.25
C TYR A 80 -5.41 -13.05 5.43
N ILE A 81 -5.92 -13.47 6.61
CA ILE A 81 -5.16 -13.50 7.86
C ILE A 81 -5.37 -14.84 8.54
N GLY A 82 -4.29 -15.51 8.92
CA GLY A 82 -4.34 -16.78 9.64
C GLY A 82 -3.55 -17.89 8.98
N THR A 83 -3.91 -19.14 9.25
CA THR A 83 -3.28 -20.33 8.67
C THR A 83 -3.95 -20.75 7.38
N HIS A 84 -3.21 -21.33 6.46
CA HIS A 84 -3.75 -21.97 5.26
C HIS A 84 -3.72 -23.49 5.42
N ARG A 85 -4.73 -24.20 4.92
CA ARG A 85 -4.87 -25.68 5.04
C ARG A 85 -3.61 -26.45 4.63
N ASN A 86 -2.92 -25.99 3.59
CA ASN A 86 -1.70 -26.66 3.11
C ASN A 86 -0.46 -26.27 3.92
N TYR A 87 -0.56 -25.25 4.77
CA TYR A 87 0.54 -24.70 5.57
C TYR A 87 0.08 -24.41 7.01
N PRO A 88 -0.33 -25.44 7.79
CA PRO A 88 -0.98 -25.25 9.08
C PRO A 88 -0.06 -24.64 10.15
N ARG A 89 1.25 -24.67 9.94
CA ARG A 89 2.24 -24.07 10.84
C ARG A 89 2.73 -22.71 10.42
N HIS A 90 2.15 -22.12 9.36
CA HIS A 90 2.50 -20.81 8.86
C HIS A 90 1.36 -19.84 9.10
N LEU A 91 1.68 -18.67 9.62
CA LEU A 91 0.75 -17.57 9.79
C LEU A 91 0.95 -16.59 8.63
N PHE A 92 -0.13 -16.28 7.94
CA PHE A 92 -0.15 -15.41 6.77
C PHE A 92 -0.95 -14.15 7.05
N ALA A 93 -0.53 -13.06 6.43
CA ALA A 93 -1.28 -11.81 6.35
C ALA A 93 -1.05 -11.20 4.96
N LEU A 94 -2.04 -11.29 4.09
CA LEU A 94 -1.92 -11.04 2.65
C LEU A 94 -3.08 -10.20 2.13
N GLY A 95 -2.83 -9.40 1.07
CA GLY A 95 -3.88 -8.71 0.33
C GLY A 95 -4.37 -7.42 0.98
N PHE A 96 -3.46 -6.63 1.55
CA PHE A 96 -3.79 -5.39 2.28
C PHE A 96 -4.28 -4.23 1.41
N GLY A 97 -4.13 -4.30 0.08
CA GLY A 97 -4.49 -3.19 -0.78
C GLY A 97 -3.81 -1.87 -0.37
N GLY A 98 -4.54 -0.76 -0.49
CA GLY A 98 -4.07 0.58 -0.13
C GLY A 98 -4.05 0.86 1.39
N ASN A 99 -4.69 0.03 2.22
CA ASN A 99 -4.83 0.25 3.67
C ASN A 99 -3.83 -0.55 4.51
N GLY A 100 -2.63 -0.80 3.97
CA GLY A 100 -1.64 -1.72 4.55
C GLY A 100 -1.29 -1.46 6.01
N LEU A 101 -1.22 -0.21 6.46
CA LEU A 101 -0.88 0.11 7.86
C LEU A 101 -1.99 -0.32 8.83
N ALA A 102 -3.24 0.06 8.56
CA ALA A 102 -4.37 -0.29 9.42
C ALA A 102 -4.64 -1.79 9.40
N GLN A 103 -4.62 -2.40 8.23
CA GLN A 103 -4.83 -3.84 8.08
C GLN A 103 -3.67 -4.66 8.64
N GLY A 104 -2.43 -4.18 8.56
CA GLY A 104 -1.27 -4.81 9.19
C GLY A 104 -1.36 -4.80 10.71
N PHE A 105 -1.84 -3.70 11.30
CA PHE A 105 -2.12 -3.64 12.75
C PHE A 105 -3.22 -4.63 13.16
N LEU A 106 -4.32 -4.68 12.41
CA LEU A 106 -5.39 -5.66 12.64
C LEU A 106 -4.86 -7.09 12.51
N ALA A 107 -4.10 -7.38 11.45
CA ALA A 107 -3.50 -8.68 11.21
C ALA A 107 -2.60 -9.13 12.36
N SER A 108 -1.78 -8.25 12.91
CA SER A 108 -0.90 -8.58 14.04
C SER A 108 -1.70 -9.06 15.27
N ARG A 109 -2.85 -8.46 15.52
CA ARG A 109 -3.75 -8.87 16.63
C ARG A 109 -4.43 -10.20 16.36
N ILE A 110 -4.94 -10.41 15.14
CA ILE A 110 -5.57 -11.67 14.74
C ILE A 110 -4.55 -12.82 14.79
N LEU A 111 -3.35 -12.61 14.23
CA LEU A 111 -2.30 -13.63 14.24
C LEU A 111 -1.84 -13.98 15.65
N LEU A 112 -1.75 -12.99 16.55
CA LEU A 112 -1.43 -13.25 17.95
C LEU A 112 -2.51 -14.12 18.60
N ARG A 113 -3.80 -13.83 18.40
CA ARG A 113 -4.89 -14.66 18.92
C ARG A 113 -4.85 -16.08 18.34
N HIS A 114 -4.60 -16.21 17.04
CA HIS A 114 -4.41 -17.53 16.42
C HIS A 114 -3.27 -18.31 17.06
N TYR A 115 -2.14 -17.65 17.33
CA TYR A 115 -0.98 -18.28 17.96
C TYR A 115 -1.28 -18.72 19.40
N LEU A 116 -2.02 -17.93 20.15
CA LEU A 116 -2.41 -18.23 21.54
C LEU A 116 -3.59 -19.23 21.64
N GLY A 117 -4.27 -19.55 20.54
CA GLY A 117 -5.47 -20.37 20.55
C GLY A 117 -6.71 -19.68 21.10
N GLU A 118 -6.77 -18.36 21.07
CA GLU A 118 -7.82 -17.51 21.62
C GLU A 118 -8.56 -16.70 20.53
N PRO A 119 -9.19 -17.34 19.53
CA PRO A 119 -9.86 -16.63 18.45
C PRO A 119 -10.99 -15.74 18.99
N ALA A 120 -11.13 -14.55 18.42
CA ALA A 120 -12.23 -13.64 18.71
C ALA A 120 -13.30 -13.71 17.61
N LYS A 121 -14.54 -13.38 17.98
CA LYS A 121 -15.64 -13.24 17.00
C LYS A 121 -15.26 -12.22 15.92
N GLY A 122 -15.40 -12.61 14.67
CA GLY A 122 -15.05 -11.80 13.50
C GLY A 122 -13.69 -12.15 12.89
N ASP A 123 -12.80 -12.87 13.60
CA ASP A 123 -11.52 -13.31 13.03
C ASP A 123 -11.73 -14.25 11.83
N GLU A 124 -12.81 -15.01 11.81
CA GLU A 124 -13.21 -15.91 10.72
C GLU A 124 -13.44 -15.18 9.39
N LEU A 125 -13.81 -13.90 9.44
CA LEU A 125 -14.02 -13.07 8.24
C LEU A 125 -12.73 -12.85 7.45
N PHE A 126 -11.58 -13.06 8.05
CA PHE A 126 -10.27 -12.90 7.44
C PHE A 126 -9.61 -14.23 7.07
N GLY A 127 -10.26 -15.34 7.37
CA GLY A 127 -9.72 -16.69 7.12
C GLY A 127 -9.61 -17.05 5.65
N PHE A 128 -8.80 -18.05 5.33
CA PHE A 128 -8.62 -18.57 3.97
C PHE A 128 -9.78 -19.47 3.49
N ALA A 129 -10.74 -19.77 4.33
CA ALA A 129 -11.90 -20.61 4.01
C ALA A 129 -13.15 -19.82 3.57
N ARG A 130 -13.06 -18.49 3.53
CA ARG A 130 -14.13 -17.61 3.08
C ARG A 130 -14.28 -17.61 1.57
#